data_b1fd0d711585c06ea999e2beef45a649
#
_entry.id   b1fd0d711585c06ea999e2beef45a649
#
_cell.length_a   1.000
_cell.length_b   1.000
_cell.length_c   1.000
_cell.angle_alpha   90.00
_cell.angle_beta   90.00
_cell.angle_gamma   90.00
#
_symmetry.space_group_name_H-M   'P 1'
#
loop_
_entity.id
_entity.type
_entity.pdbx_description
1 polymer ?
#
loop_
_entity_poly.entity_id
_entity_poly.type
_entity_poly.pdbx_seq_one_letter_code
_entity_poly.pdbx_strand_id
1 'polypeptide(L)'
;MRRLKFLRVAAVISLAAGLLAGQTAKPRAAVAAGPPIQLVSPVVSQFEDGSALEGGQHLIVGEIGFFRFAVVNYKVADTGKVQLSAKVQVFDSRGTAIAPVDELAIATSLSEEDKDWRPRFRSQFQLPGIAPPGNYRVHYEATDEQSRQKASGDATFTVDGPNVDPSDQLVIRQMAFYRGADDEVPIGVAAYRPGDMIWVKFFITGYKHGEQNAMDVTYDVAVTDAAGKQLFAQENAAVEKNQAFYPQPWVPGVFSLTLKPDTMKATYTVSITAHDAIGKQNVTEKAEFKVE
;
A
#
# COMPACT_ATOMS: atom_id res chain seq x y z
N MET A 1 -17.94 -37.72 50.70
CA MET A 1 -18.89 -37.25 51.72
C MET A 1 -18.20 -36.25 52.65
N ARG A 2 -18.47 -34.95 52.51
CA ARG A 2 -18.29 -33.94 53.56
C ARG A 2 -19.14 -32.72 53.16
N ARG A 3 -20.20 -32.52 54.00
CA ARG A 3 -21.18 -31.43 53.86
C ARG A 3 -20.55 -30.12 54.37
N LEU A 4 -20.62 -29.03 53.61
CA LEU A 4 -20.28 -27.68 54.07
C LEU A 4 -21.55 -26.98 54.54
N LYS A 5 -21.52 -26.51 55.77
CA LYS A 5 -22.61 -25.81 56.47
C LYS A 5 -22.60 -24.33 56.09
N PHE A 6 -23.76 -23.80 55.70
CA PHE A 6 -23.99 -22.35 55.52
C PHE A 6 -24.20 -21.70 56.90
N LEU A 7 -23.42 -20.66 57.15
CA LEU A 7 -23.60 -19.78 58.30
C LEU A 7 -24.31 -18.51 57.85
N ARG A 8 -25.53 -18.28 58.31
CA ARG A 8 -26.26 -17.02 58.10
C ARG A 8 -25.90 -16.06 59.22
N VAL A 9 -25.36 -14.89 58.87
CA VAL A 9 -25.20 -13.77 59.78
C VAL A 9 -26.25 -12.72 59.41
N ALA A 10 -27.15 -12.46 60.36
CA ALA A 10 -28.12 -11.36 60.28
C ALA A 10 -27.46 -10.09 60.82
N ALA A 11 -27.36 -9.05 59.99
CA ALA A 11 -26.93 -7.72 60.42
C ALA A 11 -28.15 -6.83 60.61
N VAL A 12 -28.31 -6.34 61.83
CA VAL A 12 -29.31 -5.34 62.21
C VAL A 12 -28.79 -3.97 61.79
N ILE A 13 -29.50 -3.27 60.93
CA ILE A 13 -29.18 -1.90 60.50
C ILE A 13 -30.05 -0.94 61.34
N SER A 14 -29.38 -0.17 62.18
CA SER A 14 -30.01 0.93 62.93
C SER A 14 -30.09 2.18 62.01
N LEU A 15 -31.31 2.67 61.80
CA LEU A 15 -31.59 3.88 60.99
C LEU A 15 -31.35 5.11 61.88
N ALA A 16 -30.26 5.88 61.61
CA ALA A 16 -30.07 7.20 62.14
C ALA A 16 -30.45 8.22 61.06
N ALA A 17 -31.59 8.91 61.29
CA ALA A 17 -32.00 9.99 60.41
C ALA A 17 -31.18 11.27 60.70
N GLY A 18 -30.20 11.55 59.87
CA GLY A 18 -29.47 12.83 59.85
C GLY A 18 -30.03 13.73 58.76
N LEU A 19 -30.69 14.82 59.12
CA LEU A 19 -31.06 15.90 58.20
C LEU A 19 -29.76 16.57 57.71
N LEU A 20 -29.34 16.26 56.53
CA LEU A 20 -28.33 17.04 55.80
C LEU A 20 -29.10 18.01 54.86
N ALA A 21 -29.00 19.31 55.20
CA ALA A 21 -29.46 20.40 54.30
C ALA A 21 -28.73 20.32 52.99
N GLY A 22 -29.42 19.89 51.93
CA GLY A 22 -28.89 19.84 50.59
C GLY A 22 -28.64 21.22 50.05
N GLN A 23 -27.37 21.62 49.95
CA GLN A 23 -26.96 22.69 49.08
C GLN A 23 -27.13 22.19 47.63
N THR A 24 -28.18 22.65 46.97
CA THR A 24 -28.35 22.47 45.52
C THR A 24 -27.26 23.24 44.81
N ALA A 25 -26.16 22.55 44.42
CA ALA A 25 -25.18 23.10 43.50
C ALA A 25 -25.94 23.52 42.23
N LYS A 26 -25.96 24.80 41.94
CA LYS A 26 -26.48 25.34 40.67
C LYS A 26 -25.81 24.61 39.54
N PRO A 27 -26.54 24.00 38.59
CA PRO A 27 -25.88 23.37 37.44
C PRO A 27 -25.05 24.45 36.72
N ARG A 28 -23.75 24.22 36.68
CA ARG A 28 -22.84 25.05 35.89
C ARG A 28 -23.30 24.96 34.46
N ALA A 29 -23.77 26.07 33.91
CA ALA A 29 -24.21 26.14 32.53
C ALA A 29 -23.13 25.54 31.65
N ALA A 30 -23.43 24.48 30.91
CA ALA A 30 -22.51 23.92 29.93
C ALA A 30 -22.20 25.06 28.95
N VAL A 31 -20.96 25.50 28.91
CA VAL A 31 -20.49 26.42 27.88
C VAL A 31 -20.81 25.72 26.56
N ALA A 32 -21.64 26.37 25.74
CA ALA A 32 -21.99 25.84 24.44
C ALA A 32 -20.70 25.51 23.69
N ALA A 33 -20.48 24.23 23.41
CA ALA A 33 -19.35 23.82 22.62
C ALA A 33 -19.47 24.52 21.26
N GLY A 34 -18.40 25.19 20.83
CA GLY A 34 -18.34 25.79 19.49
C GLY A 34 -18.59 24.73 18.42
N PRO A 35 -18.78 25.13 17.16
CA PRO A 35 -18.99 24.18 16.06
C PRO A 35 -17.83 23.17 16.03
N PRO A 36 -18.11 21.90 15.68
CA PRO A 36 -17.08 20.86 15.64
C PRO A 36 -16.04 21.20 14.57
N ILE A 37 -14.78 20.80 14.85
CA ILE A 37 -13.70 20.86 13.86
C ILE A 37 -14.11 20.15 12.58
N GLN A 38 -13.78 20.72 11.42
CA GLN A 38 -14.08 20.14 10.12
C GLN A 38 -12.86 20.16 9.21
N LEU A 39 -12.73 19.11 8.40
CA LEU A 39 -11.72 18.98 7.35
C LEU A 39 -12.39 19.37 6.03
N VAL A 40 -11.79 20.31 5.32
CA VAL A 40 -12.37 20.87 4.09
C VAL A 40 -11.34 20.86 2.96
N SER A 41 -11.85 20.83 1.72
CA SER A 41 -11.08 20.92 0.49
C SER A 41 -9.95 19.88 0.41
N PRO A 42 -10.22 18.57 0.63
CA PRO A 42 -9.23 17.54 0.38
C PRO A 42 -8.90 17.49 -1.12
N VAL A 43 -7.62 17.45 -1.46
CA VAL A 43 -7.13 17.42 -2.84
C VAL A 43 -5.98 16.45 -2.94
N VAL A 44 -6.10 15.48 -3.85
CA VAL A 44 -4.97 14.69 -4.37
C VAL A 44 -4.53 15.31 -5.69
N SER A 45 -3.24 15.49 -5.89
CA SER A 45 -2.68 16.14 -7.08
C SER A 45 -1.34 15.52 -7.47
N GLN A 46 -0.94 15.72 -8.72
CA GLN A 46 0.35 15.29 -9.26
C GLN A 46 1.51 16.24 -8.87
N PHE A 47 1.18 17.46 -8.46
CA PHE A 47 2.15 18.47 -8.05
C PHE A 47 1.73 19.08 -6.71
N GLU A 48 2.68 19.60 -5.93
CA GLU A 48 2.47 20.08 -4.55
C GLU A 48 1.29 21.06 -4.42
N ASP A 49 1.19 22.07 -5.28
CA ASP A 49 0.08 23.02 -5.31
C ASP A 49 -0.80 22.85 -6.56
N GLY A 50 -0.75 21.68 -7.20
CA GLY A 50 -1.51 21.34 -8.40
C GLY A 50 -3.02 21.34 -8.17
N SER A 51 -3.81 21.38 -9.25
CA SER A 51 -5.26 21.12 -9.21
C SER A 51 -5.55 19.70 -8.77
N ALA A 52 -6.77 19.45 -8.30
CA ALA A 52 -7.25 18.11 -8.06
C ALA A 52 -7.13 17.26 -9.33
N LEU A 53 -6.85 15.96 -9.16
CA LEU A 53 -6.99 15.01 -10.25
C LEU A 53 -8.47 14.98 -10.66
N GLU A 54 -8.77 15.45 -11.87
CA GLU A 54 -10.12 15.46 -12.43
C GLU A 54 -10.40 14.18 -13.21
N GLY A 55 -11.68 13.93 -13.52
CA GLY A 55 -12.13 12.68 -14.13
C GLY A 55 -11.30 12.25 -15.35
N GLY A 56 -10.65 11.11 -15.24
CA GLY A 56 -9.76 10.54 -16.23
C GLY A 56 -8.27 10.87 -16.05
N GLN A 57 -7.88 11.66 -15.05
CA GLN A 57 -6.49 11.82 -14.66
C GLN A 57 -6.15 10.79 -13.59
N HIS A 58 -5.09 10.02 -13.83
CA HIS A 58 -4.60 8.98 -12.94
C HIS A 58 -3.14 9.26 -12.60
N LEU A 59 -2.69 8.83 -11.42
CA LEU A 59 -1.28 8.68 -11.13
C LEU A 59 -0.80 7.33 -11.67
N ILE A 60 0.48 7.23 -11.93
CA ILE A 60 1.12 5.99 -12.38
C ILE A 60 1.97 5.43 -11.24
N VAL A 61 2.04 4.10 -11.09
CA VAL A 61 2.94 3.46 -10.13
C VAL A 61 4.38 3.99 -10.29
N GLY A 62 5.06 4.26 -9.19
CA GLY A 62 6.39 4.89 -9.18
C GLY A 62 6.37 6.41 -9.12
N GLU A 63 5.24 7.08 -9.37
CA GLU A 63 5.13 8.53 -9.24
C GLU A 63 5.02 9.00 -7.79
N ILE A 64 5.27 10.30 -7.60
CA ILE A 64 5.02 11.00 -6.35
C ILE A 64 3.63 11.64 -6.44
N GLY A 65 2.80 11.38 -5.45
CA GLY A 65 1.52 12.03 -5.26
C GLY A 65 1.57 13.04 -4.11
N PHE A 66 0.72 14.05 -4.19
CA PHE A 66 0.58 15.08 -3.17
C PHE A 66 -0.85 15.12 -2.65
N PHE A 67 -0.99 15.29 -1.35
CA PHE A 67 -2.28 15.42 -0.70
C PHE A 67 -2.31 16.67 0.18
N ARG A 68 -3.39 17.42 0.12
CA ARG A 68 -3.62 18.57 1.00
C ARG A 68 -5.07 18.67 1.41
N PHE A 69 -5.28 19.24 2.59
CA PHE A 69 -6.60 19.61 3.09
C PHE A 69 -6.48 20.79 4.04
N ALA A 70 -7.57 21.46 4.30
CA ALA A 70 -7.63 22.56 5.27
C ALA A 70 -8.52 22.19 6.46
N VAL A 71 -8.30 22.88 7.58
CA VAL A 71 -9.05 22.71 8.82
C VAL A 71 -9.81 24.01 9.13
N VAL A 72 -11.07 23.86 9.51
CA VAL A 72 -11.92 24.97 9.97
C VAL A 72 -12.57 24.64 11.31
N ASN A 73 -13.09 25.67 12.01
CA ASN A 73 -13.71 25.56 13.33
C ASN A 73 -12.75 25.04 14.42
N TYR A 74 -11.45 25.24 14.24
CA TYR A 74 -10.46 24.96 15.28
C TYR A 74 -10.46 26.07 16.35
N LYS A 75 -9.98 25.74 17.53
CA LYS A 75 -9.91 26.69 18.64
C LYS A 75 -8.67 27.57 18.54
N VAL A 76 -8.86 28.87 18.67
CA VAL A 76 -7.79 29.83 18.89
C VAL A 76 -7.78 30.16 20.39
N ALA A 77 -6.63 30.05 21.05
CA ALA A 77 -6.51 30.46 22.44
C ALA A 77 -6.60 31.98 22.59
N ASP A 78 -6.88 32.45 23.79
CA ASP A 78 -6.93 33.91 24.11
C ASP A 78 -5.62 34.64 23.79
N THR A 79 -4.50 33.91 23.74
CA THR A 79 -3.17 34.40 23.34
C THR A 79 -2.94 34.38 21.81
N GLY A 80 -3.94 34.09 21.01
CA GLY A 80 -3.82 33.90 19.57
C GLY A 80 -3.23 32.56 19.13
N LYS A 81 -2.81 31.70 20.07
CA LYS A 81 -2.16 30.40 19.71
C LYS A 81 -3.12 29.45 19.03
N VAL A 82 -2.61 28.75 18.02
CA VAL A 82 -3.24 27.64 17.33
C VAL A 82 -2.29 26.43 17.38
N GLN A 83 -2.82 25.26 17.73
CA GLN A 83 -2.09 24.02 17.77
C GLN A 83 -2.94 22.90 17.18
N LEU A 84 -2.53 22.40 16.03
CA LEU A 84 -3.20 21.33 15.30
C LEU A 84 -2.20 20.24 14.99
N SER A 85 -2.62 19.00 15.06
CA SER A 85 -1.88 17.85 14.52
C SER A 85 -2.72 17.13 13.48
N ALA A 86 -2.07 16.45 12.55
CA ALA A 86 -2.74 15.63 11.56
C ALA A 86 -1.96 14.34 11.29
N LYS A 87 -2.68 13.34 10.82
CA LYS A 87 -2.13 12.07 10.35
C LYS A 87 -2.69 11.79 8.96
N VAL A 88 -1.82 11.38 8.07
CA VAL A 88 -2.18 11.02 6.70
C VAL A 88 -1.61 9.63 6.40
N GLN A 89 -2.43 8.75 5.85
CA GLN A 89 -2.00 7.43 5.42
C GLN A 89 -2.64 7.07 4.09
N VAL A 90 -1.85 6.55 3.18
CA VAL A 90 -2.30 6.14 1.84
C VAL A 90 -2.36 4.62 1.76
N PHE A 91 -3.45 4.12 1.19
CA PHE A 91 -3.70 2.69 0.99
C PHE A 91 -3.85 2.40 -0.51
N ASP A 92 -3.31 1.28 -0.94
CA ASP A 92 -3.47 0.78 -2.30
C ASP A 92 -4.90 0.27 -2.57
N SER A 93 -5.16 -0.19 -3.79
CA SER A 93 -6.45 -0.73 -4.22
C SER A 93 -6.88 -2.02 -3.49
N ARG A 94 -5.97 -2.66 -2.74
CA ARG A 94 -6.21 -3.86 -1.91
C ARG A 94 -6.31 -3.53 -0.43
N GLY A 95 -6.17 -2.25 -0.05
CA GLY A 95 -6.22 -1.80 1.33
C GLY A 95 -4.92 -1.92 2.11
N THR A 96 -3.80 -2.15 1.43
CA THR A 96 -2.47 -2.19 2.04
C THR A 96 -1.89 -0.79 2.14
N ALA A 97 -1.38 -0.39 3.31
CA ALA A 97 -0.71 0.89 3.48
C ALA A 97 0.57 0.93 2.64
N ILE A 98 0.73 1.97 1.80
CA ILE A 98 1.89 2.09 0.90
C ILE A 98 3.13 2.70 1.58
N ALA A 99 2.94 3.42 2.68
CA ALA A 99 3.97 4.07 3.48
C ALA A 99 3.55 4.14 4.95
N PRO A 100 4.47 4.38 5.90
CA PRO A 100 4.12 4.72 7.27
C PRO A 100 3.19 5.92 7.33
N VAL A 101 2.50 6.09 8.47
CA VAL A 101 1.67 7.28 8.73
C VAL A 101 2.55 8.53 8.69
N ASP A 102 2.13 9.52 7.91
CA ASP A 102 2.74 10.84 7.90
C ASP A 102 2.12 11.69 9.02
N GLU A 103 2.93 12.11 9.99
CA GLU A 103 2.50 12.90 11.16
C GLU A 103 2.90 14.36 10.95
N LEU A 104 1.90 15.23 10.93
CA LEU A 104 2.02 16.63 10.61
C LEU A 104 1.58 17.49 11.80
N ALA A 105 2.17 18.66 11.96
CA ALA A 105 1.79 19.59 13.03
C ALA A 105 1.84 21.05 12.55
N ILE A 106 0.90 21.84 13.05
CA ILE A 106 0.87 23.29 12.89
C ILE A 106 0.82 23.90 14.30
N ALA A 107 1.83 24.71 14.63
CA ALA A 107 1.88 25.48 15.86
C ALA A 107 2.25 26.91 15.52
N THR A 108 1.31 27.85 15.69
CA THR A 108 1.50 29.26 15.35
C THR A 108 0.69 30.15 16.28
N SER A 109 0.88 31.46 16.15
CA SER A 109 0.05 32.47 16.79
C SER A 109 -0.54 33.37 15.71
N LEU A 110 -1.84 33.55 15.75
CA LEU A 110 -2.58 34.42 14.83
C LEU A 110 -2.62 35.85 15.35
N SER A 111 -2.51 36.81 14.45
CA SER A 111 -2.85 38.21 14.68
C SER A 111 -4.34 38.45 14.47
N GLU A 112 -4.82 39.67 14.81
CA GLU A 112 -6.21 40.04 14.54
C GLU A 112 -6.55 40.06 13.03
N GLU A 113 -5.52 40.27 12.18
CA GLU A 113 -5.66 40.29 10.72
C GLU A 113 -5.87 38.90 10.13
N ASP A 114 -5.48 37.83 10.87
CA ASP A 114 -5.52 36.43 10.41
C ASP A 114 -6.83 35.71 10.82
N LYS A 115 -7.90 36.41 11.13
CA LYS A 115 -9.16 35.81 11.65
C LYS A 115 -9.77 34.75 10.73
N ASP A 116 -9.57 34.88 9.43
CA ASP A 116 -10.09 33.97 8.42
C ASP A 116 -9.07 32.94 7.93
N TRP A 117 -7.93 32.86 8.61
CA TRP A 117 -6.88 31.91 8.22
C TRP A 117 -7.38 30.47 8.30
N ARG A 118 -7.09 29.74 7.22
CA ARG A 118 -7.41 28.31 7.10
C ARG A 118 -6.12 27.52 7.03
N PRO A 119 -5.70 26.90 8.16
CA PRO A 119 -4.49 26.07 8.19
C PRO A 119 -4.62 24.93 7.19
N ARG A 120 -3.56 24.71 6.41
CA ARG A 120 -3.47 23.65 5.41
C ARG A 120 -2.39 22.68 5.79
N PHE A 121 -2.75 21.41 5.85
CA PHE A 121 -1.81 20.32 5.92
C PHE A 121 -1.46 19.87 4.50
N ARG A 122 -0.20 19.52 4.29
CA ARG A 122 0.34 18.98 3.05
C ARG A 122 1.13 17.72 3.36
N SER A 123 0.90 16.69 2.58
CA SER A 123 1.57 15.40 2.65
C SER A 123 2.02 15.01 1.25
N GLN A 124 3.16 14.35 1.17
CA GLN A 124 3.71 13.78 -0.05
C GLN A 124 3.86 12.29 0.13
N PHE A 125 3.52 11.50 -0.87
CA PHE A 125 3.68 10.05 -0.83
C PHE A 125 4.26 9.53 -2.14
N GLN A 126 5.11 8.51 -2.03
CA GLN A 126 5.67 7.78 -3.17
C GLN A 126 4.80 6.57 -3.45
N LEU A 127 4.27 6.43 -4.66
CA LEU A 127 3.62 5.20 -5.12
C LEU A 127 4.69 4.12 -5.35
N PRO A 128 4.58 2.93 -4.74
CA PRO A 128 5.51 1.85 -5.05
C PRO A 128 5.40 1.46 -6.53
N GLY A 129 6.52 1.31 -7.23
CA GLY A 129 6.54 0.98 -8.66
C GLY A 129 5.97 -0.40 -9.02
N ILE A 130 5.74 -1.22 -7.99
CA ILE A 130 5.20 -2.58 -8.09
C ILE A 130 3.84 -2.71 -7.38
N ALA A 131 3.17 -1.59 -7.09
CA ALA A 131 1.85 -1.61 -6.48
C ALA A 131 0.76 -1.96 -7.52
N PRO A 132 -0.36 -2.58 -7.10
CA PRO A 132 -1.46 -2.91 -8.01
C PRO A 132 -2.15 -1.64 -8.50
N PRO A 133 -2.64 -1.62 -9.75
CA PRO A 133 -3.47 -0.53 -10.24
C PRO A 133 -4.85 -0.52 -9.56
N GLY A 134 -5.58 0.58 -9.71
CA GLY A 134 -6.95 0.71 -9.24
C GLY A 134 -7.20 1.90 -8.33
N ASN A 135 -8.27 1.84 -7.54
CA ASN A 135 -8.68 2.93 -6.66
C ASN A 135 -7.92 2.89 -5.34
N TYR A 136 -7.16 3.94 -5.10
CA TYR A 136 -6.40 4.19 -3.87
C TYR A 136 -7.18 5.09 -2.94
N ARG A 137 -6.86 5.05 -1.65
CA ARG A 137 -7.50 5.83 -0.61
C ARG A 137 -6.47 6.55 0.26
N VAL A 138 -6.64 7.84 0.43
CA VAL A 138 -5.94 8.63 1.45
C VAL A 138 -6.87 8.75 2.65
N HIS A 139 -6.49 8.15 3.77
CA HIS A 139 -7.13 8.39 5.05
C HIS A 139 -6.41 9.53 5.77
N TYR A 140 -7.16 10.51 6.26
CA TYR A 140 -6.58 11.65 6.97
C TYR A 140 -7.41 12.03 8.18
N GLU A 141 -6.74 12.43 9.23
CA GLU A 141 -7.36 12.92 10.45
C GLU A 141 -6.65 14.18 10.93
N ALA A 142 -7.36 15.07 11.62
CA ALA A 142 -6.76 16.18 12.34
C ALA A 142 -7.32 16.26 13.75
N THR A 143 -6.46 16.72 14.67
CA THR A 143 -6.78 16.97 16.07
C THR A 143 -6.49 18.43 16.38
N ASP A 144 -7.44 19.10 16.96
CA ASP A 144 -7.24 20.38 17.62
C ASP A 144 -6.74 20.11 19.04
N GLU A 145 -5.46 20.41 19.30
CA GLU A 145 -4.80 20.09 20.54
C GLU A 145 -5.31 20.94 21.72
N GLN A 146 -5.99 22.04 21.45
CA GLN A 146 -6.58 22.91 22.48
C GLN A 146 -7.98 22.49 22.91
N SER A 147 -8.84 22.14 21.97
CA SER A 147 -10.21 21.67 22.24
C SER A 147 -10.29 20.16 22.41
N ARG A 148 -9.26 19.41 21.99
CA ARG A 148 -9.22 17.94 21.90
C ARG A 148 -10.24 17.35 20.92
N GLN A 149 -10.82 18.18 20.07
CA GLN A 149 -11.71 17.71 19.01
C GLN A 149 -10.91 17.06 17.89
N LYS A 150 -11.53 16.05 17.27
CA LYS A 150 -10.95 15.32 16.14
C LYS A 150 -11.95 15.26 15.00
N ALA A 151 -11.43 15.24 13.79
CA ALA A 151 -12.18 14.94 12.59
C ALA A 151 -11.32 14.06 11.68
N SER A 152 -11.97 13.22 10.88
CA SER A 152 -11.30 12.36 9.89
C SER A 152 -12.09 12.36 8.58
N GLY A 153 -11.43 11.96 7.51
CA GLY A 153 -12.01 11.84 6.18
C GLY A 153 -11.21 10.88 5.31
N ASP A 154 -11.78 10.54 4.17
CA ASP A 154 -11.16 9.76 3.13
C ASP A 154 -11.22 10.53 1.81
N ALA A 155 -10.14 10.46 1.02
CA ALA A 155 -10.10 10.91 -0.36
C ALA A 155 -9.66 9.75 -1.24
N THR A 156 -10.17 9.65 -2.46
CA THR A 156 -9.85 8.58 -3.39
C THR A 156 -9.23 9.12 -4.67
N PHE A 157 -8.38 8.33 -5.29
CA PHE A 157 -7.77 8.61 -6.58
C PHE A 157 -7.45 7.30 -7.29
N THR A 158 -7.24 7.36 -8.60
CA THR A 158 -6.93 6.19 -9.41
C THR A 158 -5.43 6.13 -9.72
N VAL A 159 -4.89 4.92 -9.72
CA VAL A 159 -3.51 4.62 -10.08
C VAL A 159 -3.49 3.61 -11.21
N ASP A 160 -2.69 3.89 -12.24
CA ASP A 160 -2.42 2.98 -13.35
C ASP A 160 -1.10 2.24 -13.15
N GLY A 161 -1.03 1.03 -13.67
CA GLY A 161 0.16 0.17 -13.58
C GLY A 161 -0.10 -1.24 -14.08
N PRO A 162 0.91 -2.12 -14.03
CA PRO A 162 0.75 -3.52 -14.37
C PRO A 162 -0.31 -4.20 -13.51
N ASN A 163 -1.23 -4.91 -14.14
CA ASN A 163 -2.23 -5.71 -13.44
C ASN A 163 -1.78 -7.18 -13.40
N VAL A 164 -1.31 -7.62 -12.24
CA VAL A 164 -0.92 -9.01 -11.97
C VAL A 164 -1.90 -9.62 -11.00
N ASP A 165 -2.60 -10.68 -11.42
CA ASP A 165 -3.56 -11.39 -10.58
C ASP A 165 -2.83 -12.00 -9.38
N PRO A 166 -3.29 -11.72 -8.15
CA PRO A 166 -2.70 -12.30 -6.94
C PRO A 166 -2.89 -13.83 -6.91
N SER A 167 -2.07 -14.48 -6.10
CA SER A 167 -2.19 -15.91 -5.83
C SER A 167 -1.81 -16.20 -4.38
N ASP A 168 -2.43 -17.22 -3.77
CA ASP A 168 -2.05 -17.71 -2.45
C ASP A 168 -0.87 -18.69 -2.49
N GLN A 169 -0.54 -19.20 -3.66
CA GLN A 169 0.58 -20.11 -3.93
C GLN A 169 1.51 -19.49 -4.96
N LEU A 170 2.79 -19.86 -4.90
CA LEU A 170 3.78 -19.42 -5.87
C LEU A 170 3.36 -19.81 -7.29
N VAL A 171 3.23 -18.81 -8.17
CA VAL A 171 2.90 -18.98 -9.58
C VAL A 171 3.68 -17.99 -10.45
N ILE A 172 3.92 -18.37 -11.70
CA ILE A 172 4.42 -17.49 -12.75
C ILE A 172 3.22 -17.05 -13.59
N ARG A 173 3.11 -15.76 -13.84
CA ARG A 173 2.01 -15.13 -14.58
C ARG A 173 2.51 -14.44 -15.83
N GLN A 174 1.66 -14.38 -16.85
CA GLN A 174 1.87 -13.58 -18.06
C GLN A 174 3.23 -13.82 -18.76
N MET A 175 3.73 -15.07 -18.70
CA MET A 175 4.94 -15.44 -19.41
C MET A 175 4.71 -15.35 -20.92
N ALA A 176 5.46 -14.44 -21.58
CA ALA A 176 5.30 -14.19 -23.00
C ALA A 176 6.61 -13.75 -23.64
N PHE A 177 6.66 -13.86 -24.97
CA PHE A 177 7.79 -13.44 -25.78
C PHE A 177 7.61 -12.01 -26.27
N TYR A 178 8.74 -11.27 -26.39
CA TYR A 178 8.79 -9.88 -26.80
C TYR A 178 9.92 -9.65 -27.81
N ARG A 179 9.91 -8.54 -28.56
CA ARG A 179 10.97 -8.19 -29.51
C ARG A 179 12.15 -7.51 -28.84
N GLY A 180 11.92 -6.83 -27.71
CA GLY A 180 12.92 -6.08 -26.98
C GLY A 180 12.64 -5.97 -25.49
N ALA A 181 13.62 -5.44 -24.75
CA ALA A 181 13.51 -5.24 -23.32
C ALA A 181 12.40 -4.26 -22.95
N ASP A 182 12.20 -3.21 -23.73
CA ASP A 182 11.27 -2.13 -23.43
C ASP A 182 9.87 -2.32 -24.06
N ASP A 183 9.70 -3.40 -24.87
CA ASP A 183 8.39 -3.66 -25.50
C ASP A 183 7.34 -4.06 -24.45
N GLU A 184 6.18 -3.44 -24.50
CA GLU A 184 5.05 -3.74 -23.61
C GLU A 184 4.07 -4.75 -24.22
N VAL A 185 4.09 -4.91 -25.54
CA VAL A 185 3.17 -5.78 -26.28
C VAL A 185 3.86 -7.10 -26.64
N PRO A 186 3.34 -8.25 -26.17
CA PRO A 186 3.89 -9.54 -26.52
C PRO A 186 3.70 -9.85 -28.01
N ILE A 187 4.63 -10.63 -28.59
CA ILE A 187 4.50 -11.12 -29.95
C ILE A 187 3.47 -12.28 -29.99
N GLY A 188 2.57 -12.24 -30.96
CA GLY A 188 1.50 -13.26 -31.07
C GLY A 188 2.02 -14.64 -31.49
N VAL A 189 3.12 -14.71 -32.23
CA VAL A 189 3.78 -15.95 -32.66
C VAL A 189 5.27 -15.84 -32.35
N ALA A 190 5.76 -16.68 -31.47
CA ALA A 190 7.17 -16.75 -31.08
C ALA A 190 7.98 -17.49 -32.16
N ALA A 191 8.24 -16.83 -33.28
CA ALA A 191 9.04 -17.36 -34.40
C ALA A 191 10.25 -16.45 -34.63
N TYR A 192 11.45 -17.07 -34.70
CA TYR A 192 12.73 -16.40 -34.74
C TYR A 192 13.63 -17.00 -35.84
N ARG A 193 14.67 -16.28 -36.21
CA ARG A 193 15.73 -16.76 -37.10
C ARG A 193 17.00 -17.07 -36.30
N PRO A 194 17.86 -17.97 -36.79
CA PRO A 194 19.19 -18.11 -36.24
C PRO A 194 19.90 -16.74 -36.16
N GLY A 195 20.45 -16.42 -35.01
CA GLY A 195 21.07 -15.11 -34.71
C GLY A 195 20.15 -14.08 -34.06
N ASP A 196 18.84 -14.28 -34.05
CA ASP A 196 17.90 -13.37 -33.37
C ASP A 196 18.06 -13.44 -31.85
N MET A 197 17.68 -12.36 -31.19
CA MET A 197 17.56 -12.29 -29.73
C MET A 197 16.13 -12.55 -29.31
N ILE A 198 15.95 -13.43 -28.35
CA ILE A 198 14.67 -13.77 -27.72
C ILE A 198 14.57 -12.99 -26.42
N TRP A 199 13.42 -12.36 -26.18
CA TRP A 199 13.08 -11.76 -24.90
C TRP A 199 11.86 -12.44 -24.31
N VAL A 200 11.95 -12.85 -23.05
CA VAL A 200 10.83 -13.44 -22.29
C VAL A 200 10.60 -12.59 -21.06
N LYS A 201 9.36 -12.14 -20.85
CA LYS A 201 8.96 -11.43 -19.63
C LYS A 201 7.87 -12.20 -18.93
N PHE A 202 7.82 -12.10 -17.61
CA PHE A 202 6.88 -12.77 -16.75
C PHE A 202 6.79 -12.07 -15.39
N PHE A 203 5.82 -12.48 -14.58
CA PHE A 203 5.71 -12.05 -13.18
C PHE A 203 5.65 -13.27 -12.27
N ILE A 204 6.32 -13.19 -11.12
CA ILE A 204 6.25 -14.19 -10.06
C ILE A 204 5.41 -13.61 -8.93
N THR A 205 4.37 -14.31 -8.50
CA THR A 205 3.49 -13.89 -7.41
C THR A 205 3.11 -15.07 -6.52
N GLY A 206 2.51 -14.81 -5.34
CA GLY A 206 2.09 -15.85 -4.40
C GLY A 206 3.18 -16.42 -3.53
N TYR A 207 4.39 -15.84 -3.57
CA TYR A 207 5.44 -16.14 -2.60
C TYR A 207 5.08 -15.62 -1.21
N LYS A 208 5.73 -16.14 -0.18
CA LYS A 208 5.46 -15.76 1.21
C LYS A 208 6.37 -14.62 1.67
N HIS A 209 5.81 -13.75 2.47
CA HIS A 209 6.56 -12.72 3.16
C HIS A 209 6.96 -13.20 4.55
N GLY A 210 8.18 -12.90 4.96
CA GLY A 210 8.69 -13.08 6.31
C GLY A 210 8.42 -11.87 7.21
N GLU A 211 9.21 -11.74 8.27
CA GLU A 211 9.14 -10.59 9.17
C GLU A 211 9.41 -9.28 8.42
N GLN A 212 8.66 -8.22 8.76
CA GLN A 212 8.78 -6.90 8.13
C GLN A 212 8.69 -6.95 6.59
N ASN A 213 7.82 -7.80 6.06
CA ASN A 213 7.62 -8.03 4.64
C ASN A 213 8.89 -8.46 3.86
N ALA A 214 9.83 -9.12 4.53
CA ALA A 214 10.99 -9.71 3.85
C ALA A 214 10.54 -10.70 2.78
N MET A 215 11.21 -10.70 1.64
CA MET A 215 11.03 -11.68 0.57
C MET A 215 12.37 -12.24 0.12
N ASP A 216 12.38 -13.47 -0.39
CA ASP A 216 13.57 -14.14 -0.93
C ASP A 216 13.12 -15.08 -2.07
N VAL A 217 13.12 -14.53 -3.28
CA VAL A 217 12.63 -15.17 -4.50
C VAL A 217 13.76 -15.21 -5.52
N THR A 218 14.01 -16.39 -6.07
CA THR A 218 14.97 -16.59 -7.17
C THR A 218 14.28 -17.28 -8.34
N TYR A 219 14.89 -17.26 -9.52
CA TYR A 219 14.44 -18.11 -10.60
C TYR A 219 15.60 -18.64 -11.45
N ASP A 220 15.39 -19.84 -11.97
CA ASP A 220 16.26 -20.50 -12.93
C ASP A 220 15.64 -20.42 -14.33
N VAL A 221 16.50 -20.46 -15.35
CA VAL A 221 16.11 -20.52 -16.74
C VAL A 221 16.75 -21.72 -17.42
N ALA A 222 15.97 -22.46 -18.18
CA ALA A 222 16.47 -23.51 -19.05
C ALA A 222 15.85 -23.44 -20.44
N VAL A 223 16.58 -23.87 -21.46
CA VAL A 223 16.08 -24.04 -22.84
C VAL A 223 16.38 -25.46 -23.27
N THR A 224 15.33 -26.12 -23.77
CA THR A 224 15.41 -27.50 -24.29
C THR A 224 14.97 -27.57 -25.74
N ASP A 225 15.47 -28.56 -26.49
CA ASP A 225 14.96 -28.92 -27.80
C ASP A 225 13.68 -29.78 -27.71
N ALA A 226 13.10 -30.13 -28.86
CA ALA A 226 11.90 -30.95 -28.95
C ALA A 226 12.05 -32.38 -28.38
N ALA A 227 13.28 -32.87 -28.24
CA ALA A 227 13.59 -34.16 -27.62
C ALA A 227 13.78 -34.03 -26.09
N GLY A 228 13.67 -32.82 -25.53
CA GLY A 228 13.88 -32.55 -24.12
C GLY A 228 15.37 -32.43 -23.71
N LYS A 229 16.30 -32.43 -24.68
CA LYS A 229 17.70 -32.21 -24.40
C LYS A 229 17.93 -30.74 -24.00
N GLN A 230 18.57 -30.54 -22.87
CA GLN A 230 18.94 -29.20 -22.38
C GLN A 230 20.08 -28.60 -23.24
N LEU A 231 19.81 -27.41 -23.77
CA LEU A 231 20.75 -26.66 -24.61
C LEU A 231 21.35 -25.46 -23.87
N PHE A 232 20.60 -24.93 -22.90
CA PHE A 232 20.99 -23.83 -22.05
C PHE A 232 20.40 -24.04 -20.65
N ALA A 233 21.14 -23.69 -19.63
CA ALA A 233 20.63 -23.53 -18.27
C ALA A 233 21.41 -22.45 -17.53
N GLN A 234 20.70 -21.72 -16.71
CA GLN A 234 21.25 -20.75 -15.78
C GLN A 234 20.47 -20.86 -14.47
N GLU A 235 21.12 -21.36 -13.46
CA GLU A 235 20.59 -21.37 -12.08
C GLU A 235 20.73 -19.99 -11.47
N ASN A 236 19.77 -19.59 -10.65
CA ASN A 236 19.71 -18.28 -10.01
C ASN A 236 19.94 -17.14 -11.02
N ALA A 237 19.25 -17.19 -12.17
CA ALA A 237 19.35 -16.19 -13.22
C ALA A 237 19.02 -14.79 -12.70
N ALA A 238 18.17 -14.69 -11.67
CA ALA A 238 18.02 -13.50 -10.84
C ALA A 238 17.70 -13.88 -9.40
N VAL A 239 18.06 -12.99 -8.48
CA VAL A 239 17.81 -13.10 -7.04
C VAL A 239 17.16 -11.80 -6.58
N GLU A 240 15.91 -11.89 -6.11
CA GLU A 240 15.19 -10.79 -5.52
C GLU A 240 15.05 -11.04 -4.02
N LYS A 241 15.89 -10.37 -3.26
CA LYS A 241 15.87 -10.40 -1.79
C LYS A 241 15.72 -8.99 -1.27
N ASN A 242 14.58 -8.73 -0.64
CA ASN A 242 14.20 -7.40 -0.20
C ASN A 242 13.47 -7.46 1.14
N GLN A 243 13.50 -6.33 1.86
CA GLN A 243 12.73 -6.10 3.06
C GLN A 243 12.24 -4.65 3.01
N ALA A 244 10.93 -4.42 2.99
CA ALA A 244 10.34 -3.10 2.82
C ALA A 244 9.05 -2.96 3.63
N PHE A 245 8.67 -1.72 3.93
CA PHE A 245 7.38 -1.43 4.57
C PHE A 245 6.21 -1.96 3.73
N TYR A 246 6.23 -1.67 2.43
CA TYR A 246 5.20 -2.16 1.51
C TYR A 246 5.50 -3.59 1.07
N PRO A 247 4.60 -4.56 1.30
CA PRO A 247 4.79 -5.92 0.85
C PRO A 247 4.70 -5.98 -0.67
N GLN A 248 5.81 -6.29 -1.32
CA GLN A 248 5.89 -6.39 -2.77
C GLN A 248 4.95 -7.51 -3.27
N PRO A 249 3.94 -7.23 -4.10
CA PRO A 249 2.94 -8.24 -4.47
C PRO A 249 3.37 -9.19 -5.59
N TRP A 250 4.39 -8.79 -6.38
CA TRP A 250 4.98 -9.60 -7.45
C TRP A 250 6.42 -9.19 -7.73
N VAL A 251 7.16 -10.09 -8.37
CA VAL A 251 8.51 -9.87 -8.89
C VAL A 251 8.44 -9.90 -10.43
N PRO A 252 8.83 -8.83 -11.13
CA PRO A 252 8.99 -8.89 -12.58
C PRO A 252 10.23 -9.69 -12.94
N GLY A 253 10.10 -10.63 -13.90
CA GLY A 253 11.21 -11.39 -14.45
C GLY A 253 11.42 -11.04 -15.92
N VAL A 254 12.68 -10.91 -16.32
CA VAL A 254 13.09 -10.69 -17.70
C VAL A 254 14.27 -11.63 -18.01
N PHE A 255 14.17 -12.33 -19.11
CA PHE A 255 15.24 -13.18 -19.62
C PHE A 255 15.48 -12.88 -21.10
N SER A 256 16.74 -12.84 -21.52
CA SER A 256 17.09 -12.74 -22.94
C SER A 256 18.13 -13.78 -23.32
N LEU A 257 18.00 -14.28 -24.55
CA LEU A 257 18.93 -15.26 -25.13
C LEU A 257 19.15 -14.93 -26.61
N THR A 258 20.41 -14.83 -27.02
CA THR A 258 20.76 -14.73 -28.43
C THR A 258 20.94 -16.13 -29.03
N LEU A 259 20.15 -16.42 -30.06
CA LEU A 259 20.29 -17.66 -30.82
C LEU A 259 21.61 -17.68 -31.58
N LYS A 260 22.28 -18.80 -31.60
CA LYS A 260 23.51 -18.96 -32.41
C LYS A 260 23.15 -18.95 -33.90
N PRO A 261 24.05 -18.49 -34.77
CA PRO A 261 23.82 -18.52 -36.22
C PRO A 261 23.59 -19.91 -36.81
N ASP A 262 24.06 -20.94 -36.14
CA ASP A 262 23.95 -22.36 -36.50
C ASP A 262 22.80 -23.08 -35.76
N THR A 263 21.91 -22.33 -35.09
CA THR A 263 20.74 -22.91 -34.41
C THR A 263 19.84 -23.58 -35.43
N MET A 264 19.53 -24.85 -35.21
CA MET A 264 18.67 -25.64 -36.10
C MET A 264 17.24 -25.15 -36.10
N LYS A 265 16.60 -25.23 -37.26
CA LYS A 265 15.16 -24.96 -37.41
C LYS A 265 14.33 -26.04 -36.69
N ALA A 266 13.72 -25.66 -35.60
CA ALA A 266 12.96 -26.58 -34.73
C ALA A 266 12.08 -25.80 -33.76
N THR A 267 11.26 -26.51 -32.98
CA THR A 267 10.58 -25.96 -31.80
C THR A 267 11.46 -26.17 -30.57
N TYR A 268 11.56 -25.15 -29.75
CA TYR A 268 12.30 -25.11 -28.50
C TYR A 268 11.40 -24.69 -27.35
N THR A 269 11.73 -25.09 -26.15
CA THR A 269 10.98 -24.76 -24.95
C THR A 269 11.86 -23.96 -23.99
N VAL A 270 11.41 -22.78 -23.58
CA VAL A 270 11.93 -22.04 -22.43
C VAL A 270 11.19 -22.50 -21.19
N SER A 271 11.91 -22.84 -20.15
CA SER A 271 11.38 -23.18 -18.83
C SER A 271 11.92 -22.18 -17.80
N ILE A 272 11.02 -21.55 -17.06
CA ILE A 272 11.35 -20.68 -15.90
C ILE A 272 10.93 -21.44 -14.65
N THR A 273 11.84 -21.65 -13.72
CA THR A 273 11.55 -22.25 -12.41
C THR A 273 11.75 -21.20 -11.33
N ALA A 274 10.69 -20.77 -10.69
CA ALA A 274 10.74 -19.84 -9.58
C ALA A 274 10.83 -20.58 -8.24
N HIS A 275 11.61 -20.02 -7.31
CA HIS A 275 11.85 -20.54 -5.97
C HIS A 275 11.51 -19.48 -4.95
N ASP A 276 10.71 -19.82 -3.96
CA ASP A 276 10.40 -19.02 -2.77
C ASP A 276 11.07 -19.66 -1.56
N ALA A 277 12.15 -19.05 -1.10
CA ALA A 277 12.94 -19.59 0.02
C ALA A 277 12.21 -19.50 1.36
N ILE A 278 11.34 -18.48 1.54
CA ILE A 278 10.57 -18.27 2.77
C ILE A 278 9.40 -19.25 2.84
N GLY A 279 8.59 -19.33 1.76
CA GLY A 279 7.45 -20.25 1.68
C GLY A 279 7.82 -21.68 1.34
N LYS A 280 9.09 -21.96 1.01
CA LYS A 280 9.60 -23.27 0.57
C LYS A 280 8.79 -23.85 -0.59
N GLN A 281 8.49 -23.00 -1.55
CA GLN A 281 7.71 -23.34 -2.73
C GLN A 281 8.58 -23.25 -3.98
N ASN A 282 8.27 -24.10 -4.96
CA ASN A 282 8.85 -24.04 -6.29
C ASN A 282 7.75 -24.22 -7.34
N VAL A 283 7.88 -23.53 -8.47
CA VAL A 283 6.96 -23.66 -9.59
C VAL A 283 7.72 -23.51 -10.89
N THR A 284 7.34 -24.27 -11.91
CA THR A 284 7.92 -24.18 -13.26
C THR A 284 6.83 -23.83 -14.26
N GLU A 285 7.07 -22.82 -15.09
CA GLU A 285 6.26 -22.46 -16.24
C GLU A 285 7.08 -22.64 -17.52
N LYS A 286 6.41 -22.99 -18.62
CA LYS A 286 7.04 -23.31 -19.90
C LYS A 286 6.37 -22.57 -21.05
N ALA A 287 7.17 -22.11 -22.00
CA ALA A 287 6.67 -21.50 -23.23
C ALA A 287 7.51 -21.99 -24.42
N GLU A 288 6.85 -22.21 -25.55
CA GLU A 288 7.51 -22.70 -26.76
C GLU A 288 7.79 -21.54 -27.72
N PHE A 289 8.90 -21.64 -28.44
CA PHE A 289 9.22 -20.80 -29.58
C PHE A 289 9.75 -21.65 -30.74
N LYS A 290 9.67 -21.11 -31.94
CA LYS A 290 10.16 -21.75 -33.16
C LYS A 290 11.34 -21.00 -33.74
N VAL A 291 12.30 -21.74 -34.30
CA VAL A 291 13.35 -21.21 -35.16
C VAL A 291 13.06 -21.63 -36.57
N GLU A 292 12.97 -20.68 -37.52
CA GLU A 292 12.58 -20.87 -38.92
C GLU A 292 13.66 -20.44 -39.91
#